data_95b04eacf8febb5d78188673ffca2ba7
#
_entry.id   95b04eacf8febb5d78188673ffca2ba7
#
_cell.length_a   1.000
_cell.length_b   1.000
_cell.length_c   1.000
_cell.angle_alpha   90.00
_cell.angle_beta   90.00
_cell.angle_gamma   90.00
#
_symmetry.space_group_name_H-M   'P 1'
#
loop_
_entity.id
_entity.type
_entity.pdbx_description
1 polymer ?
#
loop_
_entity_poly.entity_id
_entity_poly.type
_entity_poly.pdbx_seq_one_letter_code
_entity_poly.pdbx_strand_id
1 'polypeptide(L)'
;TATSSMALTPDLVEEKVQRYPEIQPLAHAEEEHLKMLPEMLAGGDYGWRDPEWIVQWYGRRFLGGMPNAERRALEDAYDDNDYEAVHAAIEAAVEADGPKEKCSHLTSLAGVDVPIASAFCQFLHPEEYVVVDERQWSTLREYGELDAAYPSPPTATDYERYLETYRAVAERCECSLWDLYRALWVLSADI
;
A
#
# COMPACT_ATOMS: atom_id res chain seq x y z
N THR A 1 24.80 -5.38 -28.02
CA THR A 1 23.41 -5.87 -27.81
C THR A 1 22.77 -4.99 -26.75
N ALA A 2 22.03 -3.98 -27.23
CA ALA A 2 21.26 -3.13 -26.32
C ALA A 2 20.18 -4.01 -25.68
N THR A 3 20.27 -4.23 -24.38
CA THR A 3 19.18 -4.74 -23.59
C THR A 3 18.05 -3.72 -23.74
N SER A 4 17.00 -4.09 -24.45
CA SER A 4 15.80 -3.29 -24.55
C SER A 4 15.29 -3.11 -23.12
N SER A 5 15.45 -1.89 -22.59
CA SER A 5 14.89 -1.53 -21.29
C SER A 5 13.38 -1.66 -21.43
N MET A 6 12.78 -2.68 -20.78
CA MET A 6 11.34 -2.81 -20.72
C MET A 6 10.80 -1.63 -19.93
N ALA A 7 9.94 -0.86 -20.56
CA ALA A 7 9.28 0.28 -19.93
C ALA A 7 7.87 -0.10 -19.48
N LEU A 8 7.41 0.55 -18.40
CA LEU A 8 6.01 0.46 -18.00
C LEU A 8 5.17 1.26 -19.01
N THR A 9 4.22 0.58 -19.64
CA THR A 9 3.33 1.14 -20.66
C THR A 9 1.87 0.87 -20.29
N PRO A 10 0.91 1.63 -20.86
CA PRO A 10 -0.51 1.35 -20.65
C PRO A 10 -0.91 -0.10 -20.97
N ASP A 11 -0.42 -0.63 -22.09
CA ASP A 11 -0.74 -1.99 -22.54
C ASP A 11 -0.18 -3.03 -21.59
N LEU A 12 1.05 -2.85 -21.09
CA LEU A 12 1.66 -3.76 -20.13
C LEU A 12 0.89 -3.76 -18.81
N VAL A 13 0.51 -2.59 -18.34
CA VAL A 13 -0.27 -2.45 -17.09
C VAL A 13 -1.61 -3.17 -17.24
N GLU A 14 -2.34 -2.95 -18.32
CA GLU A 14 -3.63 -3.60 -18.57
C GLU A 14 -3.51 -5.12 -18.60
N GLU A 15 -2.52 -5.64 -19.31
CA GLU A 15 -2.26 -7.08 -19.38
C GLU A 15 -2.03 -7.68 -17.98
N LYS A 16 -1.20 -7.03 -17.17
CA LYS A 16 -0.87 -7.54 -15.83
C LYS A 16 -2.03 -7.41 -14.84
N VAL A 17 -2.80 -6.35 -14.93
CA VAL A 17 -4.02 -6.19 -14.13
C VAL A 17 -4.98 -7.36 -14.35
N GLN A 18 -5.15 -7.81 -15.59
CA GLN A 18 -6.02 -8.95 -15.90
C GLN A 18 -5.55 -10.26 -15.28
N ARG A 19 -4.24 -10.43 -15.09
CA ARG A 19 -3.65 -11.61 -14.45
C ARG A 19 -3.69 -11.59 -12.93
N TYR A 20 -3.86 -10.42 -12.33
CA TYR A 20 -3.78 -10.25 -10.88
C TYR A 20 -4.68 -11.19 -10.07
N PRO A 21 -5.98 -11.37 -10.41
CA PRO A 21 -6.85 -12.28 -9.65
C PRO A 21 -6.42 -13.74 -9.68
N GLU A 22 -5.64 -14.13 -10.70
CA GLU A 22 -5.14 -15.51 -10.83
C GLU A 22 -4.03 -15.82 -9.83
N ILE A 23 -3.29 -14.80 -9.38
CA ILE A 23 -2.16 -14.97 -8.47
C ILE A 23 -2.40 -14.44 -7.07
N GLN A 24 -3.44 -13.59 -6.86
CA GLN A 24 -3.75 -13.02 -5.56
C GLN A 24 -5.11 -13.49 -5.06
N PRO A 25 -5.16 -14.45 -4.12
CA PRO A 25 -6.42 -14.95 -3.56
C PRO A 25 -7.25 -13.89 -2.84
N LEU A 26 -6.65 -12.79 -2.40
CA LEU A 26 -7.32 -11.71 -1.71
C LEU A 26 -7.95 -10.68 -2.65
N ALA A 27 -7.80 -10.82 -3.96
CA ALA A 27 -8.23 -9.84 -4.96
C ALA A 27 -9.67 -9.36 -4.77
N HIS A 28 -10.59 -10.29 -4.54
CA HIS A 28 -12.00 -9.95 -4.35
C HIS A 28 -12.23 -9.15 -3.06
N ALA A 29 -11.62 -9.58 -1.95
CA ALA A 29 -11.72 -8.88 -0.67
C ALA A 29 -11.10 -7.48 -0.75
N GLU A 30 -10.00 -7.33 -1.46
CA GLU A 30 -9.34 -6.05 -1.68
C GLU A 30 -10.28 -5.07 -2.39
N GLU A 31 -10.93 -5.52 -3.44
CA GLU A 31 -11.87 -4.69 -4.20
C GLU A 31 -13.07 -4.24 -3.36
N GLU A 32 -13.62 -5.15 -2.56
CA GLU A 32 -14.73 -4.81 -1.66
C GLU A 32 -14.31 -3.76 -0.62
N HIS A 33 -13.13 -3.94 -0.01
CA HIS A 33 -12.65 -3.00 1.01
C HIS A 33 -12.28 -1.63 0.41
N LEU A 34 -11.74 -1.60 -0.81
CA LEU A 34 -11.46 -0.33 -1.49
C LEU A 34 -12.72 0.47 -1.80
N LYS A 35 -13.86 -0.21 -2.00
CA LYS A 35 -15.14 0.44 -2.21
C LYS A 35 -15.79 0.91 -0.91
N MET A 36 -15.67 0.12 0.15
CA MET A 36 -16.37 0.29 1.41
C MET A 36 -15.63 1.16 2.42
N LEU A 37 -14.35 0.91 2.63
CA LEU A 37 -13.57 1.52 3.71
C LEU A 37 -13.38 3.03 3.60
N PRO A 38 -13.16 3.64 2.42
CA PRO A 38 -12.93 5.08 2.37
C PRO A 38 -14.05 5.91 3.01
N GLU A 39 -15.28 5.59 2.69
CA GLU A 39 -16.45 6.29 3.25
C GLU A 39 -16.65 5.98 4.73
N MET A 40 -16.52 4.71 5.11
CA MET A 40 -16.67 4.28 6.50
C MET A 40 -15.63 4.92 7.41
N LEU A 41 -14.37 4.91 7.00
CA LEU A 41 -13.27 5.45 7.79
C LEU A 41 -13.35 6.99 7.88
N ALA A 42 -13.72 7.65 6.79
CA ALA A 42 -13.89 9.11 6.78
C ALA A 42 -15.06 9.56 7.67
N GLY A 43 -16.11 8.78 7.72
CA GLY A 43 -17.31 9.06 8.52
C GLY A 43 -17.21 8.65 9.99
N GLY A 44 -16.18 7.89 10.35
CA GLY A 44 -16.04 7.38 11.72
C GLY A 44 -17.00 6.23 12.07
N ASP A 45 -17.67 5.68 11.07
CA ASP A 45 -18.72 4.65 11.24
C ASP A 45 -18.16 3.25 10.99
N TYR A 46 -17.25 2.82 11.87
CA TYR A 46 -16.55 1.55 11.76
C TYR A 46 -16.27 0.96 13.14
N GLY A 47 -16.08 -0.37 13.18
CA GLY A 47 -15.67 -1.08 14.39
C GLY A 47 -14.18 -1.39 14.39
N TRP A 48 -13.71 -2.12 15.41
CA TRP A 48 -12.31 -2.51 15.56
C TRP A 48 -11.79 -3.31 14.35
N ARG A 49 -12.61 -4.17 13.79
CA ARG A 49 -12.20 -5.11 12.74
C ARG A 49 -11.85 -4.44 11.41
N ASP A 50 -12.42 -3.28 11.13
CA ASP A 50 -12.20 -2.61 9.85
C ASP A 50 -10.76 -2.11 9.70
N PRO A 51 -10.21 -1.30 10.63
CA PRO A 51 -8.79 -0.95 10.56
C PRO A 51 -7.87 -2.14 10.84
N GLU A 52 -8.25 -3.09 11.70
CA GLU A 52 -7.49 -4.31 11.92
C GLU A 52 -7.28 -5.09 10.62
N TRP A 53 -8.31 -5.15 9.78
CA TRP A 53 -8.20 -5.81 8.49
C TRP A 53 -7.09 -5.21 7.62
N ILE A 54 -6.91 -3.91 7.64
CA ILE A 54 -5.84 -3.23 6.87
C ILE A 54 -4.46 -3.72 7.31
N VAL A 55 -4.24 -3.81 8.62
CA VAL A 55 -2.98 -4.31 9.19
C VAL A 55 -2.76 -5.77 8.81
N GLN A 56 -3.79 -6.60 8.92
CA GLN A 56 -3.73 -8.00 8.55
C GLN A 56 -3.46 -8.17 7.05
N TRP A 57 -4.14 -7.38 6.23
CA TRP A 57 -3.95 -7.40 4.78
C TRP A 57 -2.50 -7.13 4.39
N TYR A 58 -1.86 -6.17 5.05
CA TYR A 58 -0.48 -5.79 4.72
C TYR A 58 0.46 -7.01 4.73
N GLY A 59 0.40 -7.84 5.74
CA GLY A 59 1.26 -9.00 5.86
C GLY A 59 0.76 -10.23 5.10
N ARG A 60 -0.55 -10.46 5.11
CA ARG A 60 -1.15 -11.69 4.53
C ARG A 60 -1.13 -11.73 3.01
N ARG A 61 -1.12 -10.59 2.35
CA ARG A 61 -1.06 -10.53 0.88
C ARG A 61 0.22 -11.14 0.29
N PHE A 62 1.29 -11.23 1.08
CA PHE A 62 2.54 -11.87 0.65
C PHE A 62 2.46 -13.40 0.57
N LEU A 63 1.36 -14.00 1.00
CA LEU A 63 1.07 -15.43 0.86
C LEU A 63 2.20 -16.34 1.39
N GLY A 64 2.74 -16.01 2.56
CA GLY A 64 3.85 -16.75 3.16
C GLY A 64 5.24 -16.22 2.84
N GLY A 65 5.35 -15.21 1.97
CA GLY A 65 6.61 -14.50 1.74
C GLY A 65 7.10 -13.73 2.97
N MET A 66 6.17 -13.31 3.83
CA MET A 66 6.50 -12.80 5.15
C MET A 66 6.46 -13.97 6.15
N PRO A 67 7.53 -14.19 6.95
CA PRO A 67 7.54 -15.26 7.95
C PRO A 67 6.36 -15.15 8.92
N ASN A 68 5.73 -16.27 9.26
CA ASN A 68 4.55 -16.28 10.14
C ASN A 68 4.80 -15.61 11.50
N ALA A 69 6.00 -15.80 12.07
CA ALA A 69 6.36 -15.18 13.36
C ALA A 69 6.40 -13.64 13.24
N GLU A 70 6.93 -13.13 12.14
CA GLU A 70 6.98 -11.69 11.86
C GLU A 70 5.58 -11.12 11.64
N ARG A 71 4.75 -11.81 10.86
CA ARG A 71 3.36 -11.41 10.63
C ARG A 71 2.55 -11.37 11.92
N ARG A 72 2.69 -12.40 12.77
CA ARG A 72 1.99 -12.45 14.07
C ARG A 72 2.46 -11.35 15.02
N ALA A 73 3.77 -11.08 15.04
CA ALA A 73 4.32 -10.02 15.88
C ALA A 73 3.77 -8.65 15.48
N LEU A 74 3.63 -8.40 14.18
CA LEU A 74 3.04 -7.19 13.63
C LEU A 74 1.57 -7.04 14.04
N GLU A 75 0.77 -8.08 13.86
CA GLU A 75 -0.65 -8.09 14.21
C GLU A 75 -0.84 -7.93 15.72
N ASP A 76 -0.04 -8.63 16.52
CA ASP A 76 -0.10 -8.55 17.99
C ASP A 76 0.29 -7.16 18.50
N ALA A 77 1.30 -6.54 17.91
CA ALA A 77 1.71 -5.18 18.29
C ALA A 77 0.59 -4.16 18.02
N TYR A 78 -0.10 -4.30 16.90
CA TYR A 78 -1.25 -3.45 16.60
C TYR A 78 -2.40 -3.68 17.60
N ASP A 79 -2.65 -4.92 17.99
CA ASP A 79 -3.73 -5.27 18.91
C ASP A 79 -3.53 -4.69 20.33
N ASP A 80 -2.34 -4.19 20.65
CA ASP A 80 -2.07 -3.49 21.93
C ASP A 80 -2.68 -2.08 21.97
N ASN A 81 -3.19 -1.55 20.84
CA ASN A 81 -3.83 -0.24 20.82
C ASN A 81 -5.26 -0.30 21.34
N ASP A 82 -5.68 0.78 22.02
CA ASP A 82 -7.09 0.98 22.36
C ASP A 82 -7.88 1.42 21.13
N TYR A 83 -9.14 1.01 21.02
CA TYR A 83 -10.03 1.41 19.94
C TYR A 83 -10.11 2.93 19.79
N GLU A 84 -10.20 3.64 20.91
CA GLU A 84 -10.27 5.11 20.89
C GLU A 84 -9.02 5.76 20.30
N ALA A 85 -7.85 5.19 20.60
CA ALA A 85 -6.58 5.67 20.04
C ALA A 85 -6.53 5.45 18.52
N VAL A 86 -6.97 4.29 18.05
CA VAL A 86 -7.05 3.98 16.63
C VAL A 86 -8.02 4.92 15.93
N HIS A 87 -9.19 5.12 16.50
CA HIS A 87 -10.22 6.02 15.96
C HIS A 87 -9.70 7.46 15.84
N ALA A 88 -9.05 7.97 16.87
CA ALA A 88 -8.48 9.32 16.89
C ALA A 88 -7.36 9.49 15.84
N ALA A 89 -6.49 8.50 15.70
CA ALA A 89 -5.41 8.53 14.72
C ALA A 89 -5.94 8.53 13.28
N ILE A 90 -6.94 7.72 13.00
CA ILE A 90 -7.59 7.67 11.68
C ILE A 90 -8.31 8.97 11.36
N GLU A 91 -9.07 9.51 12.32
CA GLU A 91 -9.76 10.80 12.15
C GLU A 91 -8.78 11.92 11.82
N ALA A 92 -7.67 11.99 12.56
CA ALA A 92 -6.62 12.97 12.30
C ALA A 92 -5.96 12.77 10.93
N ALA A 93 -5.72 11.52 10.53
CA ALA A 93 -5.13 11.20 9.23
C ALA A 93 -6.07 11.55 8.07
N VAL A 94 -7.37 11.37 8.23
CA VAL A 94 -8.37 11.74 7.22
C VAL A 94 -8.31 13.24 6.93
N GLU A 95 -8.19 14.06 7.96
CA GLU A 95 -8.16 15.52 7.85
C GLU A 95 -6.80 16.11 7.50
N ALA A 96 -5.72 15.34 7.71
CA ALA A 96 -4.36 15.81 7.47
C ALA A 96 -4.06 16.04 5.98
N ASP A 97 -3.24 17.04 5.69
CA ASP A 97 -2.78 17.36 4.34
C ASP A 97 -1.46 16.66 4.04
N GLY A 98 -1.47 15.79 3.04
CA GLY A 98 -0.27 15.15 2.52
C GLY A 98 0.21 13.92 3.30
N PRO A 99 1.14 13.16 2.71
CA PRO A 99 1.56 11.85 3.23
C PRO A 99 2.34 11.94 4.55
N LYS A 100 3.17 12.96 4.73
CA LYS A 100 3.98 13.10 5.95
C LYS A 100 3.12 13.31 7.18
N GLU A 101 2.13 14.18 7.09
CA GLU A 101 1.24 14.49 8.20
C GLU A 101 0.33 13.30 8.50
N LYS A 102 -0.21 12.65 7.48
CA LYS A 102 -1.00 11.42 7.65
C LYS A 102 -0.19 10.32 8.34
N CYS A 103 1.03 10.08 7.88
CA CYS A 103 1.93 9.11 8.51
C CYS A 103 2.27 9.47 9.95
N SER A 104 2.46 10.76 10.25
CA SER A 104 2.74 11.22 11.61
C SER A 104 1.63 10.81 12.59
N HIS A 105 0.37 10.99 12.20
CA HIS A 105 -0.76 10.58 13.03
C HIS A 105 -0.87 9.05 13.16
N LEU A 106 -0.71 8.32 12.07
CA LEU A 106 -0.89 6.88 12.06
C LEU A 106 0.24 6.11 12.76
N THR A 107 1.48 6.59 12.61
CA THR A 107 2.64 5.95 13.26
C THR A 107 2.71 6.19 14.77
N SER A 108 1.83 7.01 15.32
CA SER A 108 1.66 7.11 16.78
C SER A 108 1.07 5.85 17.39
N LEU A 109 0.44 5.01 16.57
CA LEU A 109 -0.13 3.74 17.02
C LEU A 109 0.95 2.67 17.18
N ALA A 110 0.79 1.81 18.19
CA ALA A 110 1.68 0.68 18.38
C ALA A 110 1.61 -0.25 17.17
N GLY A 111 2.76 -0.77 16.73
CA GLY A 111 2.85 -1.69 15.60
C GLY A 111 2.63 -1.07 14.23
N VAL A 112 2.44 0.24 14.14
CA VAL A 112 2.23 0.95 12.86
C VAL A 112 3.48 1.75 12.49
N ASP A 113 4.25 1.23 11.54
CA ASP A 113 5.37 1.94 10.91
C ASP A 113 4.90 2.65 9.63
N VAL A 114 5.83 3.26 8.90
CA VAL A 114 5.47 3.98 7.65
C VAL A 114 4.82 3.07 6.60
N PRO A 115 5.33 1.86 6.31
CA PRO A 115 4.65 0.96 5.37
C PRO A 115 3.21 0.64 5.76
N ILE A 116 2.94 0.35 7.02
CA ILE A 116 1.58 0.06 7.48
C ILE A 116 0.73 1.32 7.46
N ALA A 117 1.28 2.47 7.86
CA ALA A 117 0.59 3.75 7.72
C ALA A 117 0.21 4.03 6.26
N SER A 118 1.08 3.67 5.32
CA SER A 118 0.79 3.81 3.89
C SER A 118 -0.37 2.94 3.43
N ALA A 119 -0.52 1.75 4.01
CA ALA A 119 -1.68 0.90 3.76
C ALA A 119 -2.97 1.56 4.25
N PHE A 120 -2.96 2.18 5.42
CA PHE A 120 -4.10 2.99 5.89
C PHE A 120 -4.42 4.12 4.91
N CYS A 121 -3.42 4.85 4.45
CA CYS A 121 -3.61 5.93 3.47
C CYS A 121 -4.27 5.43 2.18
N GLN A 122 -3.87 4.26 1.70
CA GLN A 122 -4.48 3.65 0.51
C GLN A 122 -5.98 3.41 0.68
N PHE A 123 -6.40 2.88 1.83
CA PHE A 123 -7.81 2.59 2.09
C PHE A 123 -8.60 3.81 2.55
N LEU A 124 -7.94 4.89 2.95
CA LEU A 124 -8.59 6.19 3.21
C LEU A 124 -8.86 6.94 1.91
N HIS A 125 -7.89 6.99 1.02
CA HIS A 125 -7.93 7.76 -0.22
C HIS A 125 -7.28 6.99 -1.37
N PRO A 126 -7.96 5.95 -1.90
CA PRO A 126 -7.35 5.06 -2.90
C PRO A 126 -7.01 5.72 -4.24
N GLU A 127 -7.66 6.86 -4.57
CA GLU A 127 -7.33 7.61 -5.79
C GLU A 127 -6.03 8.39 -5.67
N GLU A 128 -5.59 8.68 -4.44
CA GLU A 128 -4.43 9.55 -4.19
C GLU A 128 -3.25 8.84 -3.54
N TYR A 129 -3.49 7.71 -2.87
CA TYR A 129 -2.49 7.01 -2.07
C TYR A 129 -2.44 5.53 -2.40
N VAL A 130 -1.25 4.96 -2.28
CA VAL A 130 -0.99 3.54 -2.47
C VAL A 130 0.02 3.09 -1.40
N VAL A 131 -0.07 1.83 -1.02
CA VAL A 131 0.84 1.22 -0.04
C VAL A 131 2.29 1.18 -0.57
N VAL A 132 3.24 1.42 0.32
CA VAL A 132 4.67 1.20 0.03
C VAL A 132 5.14 -0.08 0.71
N ASP A 133 5.85 -0.90 -0.05
CA ASP A 133 6.56 -2.08 0.44
C ASP A 133 7.79 -2.33 -0.43
N GLU A 134 8.64 -3.23 0.01
CA GLU A 134 9.86 -3.56 -0.71
C GLU A 134 9.58 -4.11 -2.11
N ARG A 135 8.54 -4.91 -2.26
CA ARG A 135 8.18 -5.56 -3.52
C ARG A 135 7.76 -4.53 -4.58
N GLN A 136 6.90 -3.58 -4.20
CA GLN A 136 6.47 -2.49 -5.09
C GLN A 136 7.62 -1.56 -5.43
N TRP A 137 8.39 -1.15 -4.42
CA TRP A 137 9.55 -0.28 -4.61
C TRP A 137 10.59 -0.90 -5.55
N SER A 138 10.96 -2.15 -5.28
CA SER A 138 11.98 -2.86 -6.06
C SER A 138 11.54 -3.07 -7.51
N THR A 139 10.25 -3.28 -7.75
CA THR A 139 9.70 -3.42 -9.11
C THR A 139 9.80 -2.09 -9.86
N LEU A 140 9.44 -0.96 -9.22
CA LEU A 140 9.64 0.36 -9.83
C LEU A 140 11.10 0.62 -10.15
N ARG A 141 12.00 0.22 -9.26
CA ARG A 141 13.44 0.35 -9.47
C ARG A 141 13.93 -0.49 -10.65
N GLU A 142 13.44 -1.71 -10.77
CA GLU A 142 13.79 -2.62 -11.87
C GLU A 142 13.38 -2.03 -13.23
N TYR A 143 12.28 -1.30 -13.28
CA TYR A 143 11.82 -0.60 -14.48
C TYR A 143 12.42 0.81 -14.65
N GLY A 144 13.40 1.17 -13.82
CA GLY A 144 14.12 2.44 -13.96
C GLY A 144 13.38 3.66 -13.42
N GLU A 145 12.31 3.48 -12.67
CA GLU A 145 11.50 4.58 -12.13
C GLU A 145 12.02 5.11 -10.79
N LEU A 146 12.77 4.29 -10.05
CA LEU A 146 13.43 4.67 -8.80
C LEU A 146 14.91 4.27 -8.88
N ASP A 147 15.80 5.15 -8.42
CA ASP A 147 17.23 4.91 -8.44
C ASP A 147 17.74 4.21 -7.18
N ALA A 148 17.20 4.58 -6.03
CA ALA A 148 17.64 4.06 -4.74
C ALA A 148 17.03 2.69 -4.41
N ALA A 149 17.80 1.88 -3.67
CA ALA A 149 17.26 0.65 -3.08
C ALA A 149 16.20 0.96 -2.01
N TYR A 150 15.33 0.00 -1.75
CA TYR A 150 14.30 0.15 -0.72
C TYR A 150 14.94 0.49 0.63
N PRO A 151 14.56 1.62 1.22
CA PRO A 151 15.03 1.96 2.55
C PRO A 151 14.39 1.06 3.60
N SER A 152 15.17 0.54 4.53
CA SER A 152 14.67 -0.37 5.55
C SER A 152 15.07 0.12 6.94
N PRO A 153 14.14 0.74 7.69
CA PRO A 153 12.74 1.08 7.32
C PRO A 153 12.63 2.37 6.50
N PRO A 154 11.61 2.51 5.66
CA PRO A 154 11.36 3.76 4.95
C PRO A 154 10.84 4.84 5.93
N THR A 155 11.21 6.09 5.64
CA THR A 155 10.71 7.27 6.35
C THR A 155 9.48 7.83 5.64
N ALA A 156 8.79 8.77 6.29
CA ALA A 156 7.68 9.49 5.65
C ALA A 156 8.15 10.29 4.42
N THR A 157 9.38 10.81 4.42
CA THR A 157 9.99 11.48 3.26
C THR A 157 10.20 10.49 2.12
N ASP A 158 10.66 9.28 2.42
CA ASP A 158 10.81 8.21 1.42
C ASP A 158 9.45 7.87 0.80
N TYR A 159 8.41 7.78 1.62
CA TYR A 159 7.06 7.51 1.16
C TYR A 159 6.53 8.63 0.25
N GLU A 160 6.76 9.88 0.60
CA GLU A 160 6.37 11.02 -0.23
C GLU A 160 7.01 10.94 -1.61
N ARG A 161 8.32 10.65 -1.67
CA ARG A 161 9.06 10.47 -2.92
C ARG A 161 8.52 9.30 -3.74
N TYR A 162 8.25 8.18 -3.08
CA TYR A 162 7.64 7.01 -3.70
C TYR A 162 6.29 7.35 -4.33
N LEU A 163 5.43 8.09 -3.61
CA LEU A 163 4.12 8.51 -4.12
C LEU A 163 4.23 9.42 -5.34
N GLU A 164 5.16 10.36 -5.34
CA GLU A 164 5.39 11.25 -6.48
C GLU A 164 5.73 10.44 -7.73
N THR A 165 6.65 9.49 -7.58
CA THR A 165 7.04 8.59 -8.67
C THR A 165 5.87 7.72 -9.10
N TYR A 166 5.16 7.15 -8.16
CA TYR A 166 4.04 6.25 -8.42
C TYR A 166 2.92 6.96 -9.19
N ARG A 167 2.57 8.16 -8.77
CA ARG A 167 1.56 9.00 -9.43
C ARG A 167 1.97 9.40 -10.84
N ALA A 168 3.25 9.75 -11.04
CA ALA A 168 3.76 10.10 -12.36
C ALA A 168 3.71 8.91 -13.33
N VAL A 169 4.05 7.71 -12.85
CA VAL A 169 3.97 6.48 -13.66
C VAL A 169 2.52 6.15 -14.00
N ALA A 170 1.62 6.24 -13.02
CA ALA A 170 0.20 5.97 -13.24
C ALA A 170 -0.41 6.94 -14.26
N GLU A 171 -0.07 8.22 -14.17
CA GLU A 171 -0.52 9.24 -15.15
C GLU A 171 -0.01 8.91 -16.55
N ARG A 172 1.27 8.60 -16.69
CA ARG A 172 1.87 8.23 -17.98
C ARG A 172 1.23 6.96 -18.56
N CYS A 173 0.91 6.00 -17.70
CA CYS A 173 0.27 4.74 -18.11
C CYS A 173 -1.26 4.85 -18.23
N GLU A 174 -1.82 6.03 -18.00
CA GLU A 174 -3.26 6.28 -18.09
C GLU A 174 -4.09 5.32 -17.24
N CYS A 175 -3.65 5.06 -16.01
CA CYS A 175 -4.29 4.13 -15.11
C CYS A 175 -4.40 4.70 -13.67
N SER A 176 -5.22 4.05 -12.83
CA SER A 176 -5.31 4.38 -11.42
C SER A 176 -4.09 3.88 -10.66
N LEU A 177 -3.89 4.36 -9.43
CA LEU A 177 -2.85 3.85 -8.54
C LEU A 177 -3.07 2.37 -8.24
N TRP A 178 -4.32 1.96 -8.05
CA TRP A 178 -4.66 0.56 -7.79
C TRP A 178 -4.39 -0.33 -8.99
N ASP A 179 -4.66 0.12 -10.20
CA ASP A 179 -4.30 -0.61 -11.41
C ASP A 179 -2.79 -0.81 -11.49
N LEU A 180 -2.01 0.24 -11.25
CA LEU A 180 -0.56 0.17 -11.25
C LEU A 180 -0.05 -0.77 -10.16
N TYR A 181 -0.63 -0.71 -8.96
CA TYR A 181 -0.30 -1.62 -7.87
C TYR A 181 -0.45 -3.09 -8.29
N ARG A 182 -1.60 -3.44 -8.86
CA ARG A 182 -1.86 -4.80 -9.31
C ARG A 182 -0.89 -5.26 -10.40
N ALA A 183 -0.61 -4.38 -11.35
CA ALA A 183 0.34 -4.66 -12.42
C ALA A 183 1.75 -4.90 -11.87
N LEU A 184 2.23 -4.05 -10.97
CA LEU A 184 3.55 -4.20 -10.36
C LEU A 184 3.64 -5.46 -9.49
N TRP A 185 2.55 -5.82 -8.82
CA TRP A 185 2.49 -7.06 -8.04
C TRP A 185 2.71 -8.28 -8.92
N VAL A 186 2.02 -8.34 -10.07
CA VAL A 186 2.19 -9.42 -11.04
C VAL A 186 3.61 -9.44 -11.61
N LEU A 187 4.12 -8.27 -12.02
CA LEU A 187 5.48 -8.15 -12.55
C LEU A 187 6.55 -8.57 -11.54
N SER A 188 6.34 -8.30 -10.26
CA SER A 188 7.26 -8.70 -9.21
C SER A 188 7.36 -10.22 -9.03
N ALA A 189 6.33 -10.96 -9.39
CA ALA A 189 6.33 -12.42 -9.34
C ALA A 189 7.18 -13.05 -10.45
N ASP A 190 7.49 -12.29 -11.51
CA ASP A 190 8.27 -12.74 -12.65
C ASP A 190 9.78 -12.41 -12.52
N ILE A 191 10.19 -11.75 -11.43
CA ILE A 191 11.59 -11.38 -11.16
C ILE A 191 12.31 -12.44 -10.33
#